data_2de9876cce09a376b1e131539696f87e
#
_entry.id   2de9876cce09a376b1e131539696f87e
#
_cell.length_a   1.000
_cell.length_b   1.000
_cell.length_c   1.000
_cell.angle_alpha   90.00
_cell.angle_beta   90.00
_cell.angle_gamma   90.00
#
_symmetry.space_group_name_H-M   'P 1'
#
loop_
_entity.id
_entity.type
_entity.pdbx_description
1 polymer ?
#
loop_
_entity_poly.entity_id
_entity_poly.type
_entity_poly.pdbx_seq_one_letter_code
_entity_poly.pdbx_strand_id
1 'polypeptide(L)'
;MHMVAPVVWTPEMVRALPDDGQRYETVHGELLVTPAPRVTHQRVLSRLLTALVRYLDREPIGELLTSPADISLGDDSLVQPDLFVVDAQDAGATAWADIKHLLLVVEVLSPSSVRADCTVKRALYQSHGIPTYWAVDADARVVEVWTPLADHAVVERERLRWRPTVAASLFELELTTLFA
;
A
#
# COMPACT_ATOMS: atom_id res chain seq x y z
N MET A 1 5.99 28.71 -30.10
CA MET A 1 6.39 27.56 -29.25
C MET A 1 5.09 26.93 -28.77
N HIS A 2 4.65 25.79 -29.37
CA HIS A 2 3.47 25.10 -28.93
C HIS A 2 3.83 24.35 -27.64
N MET A 3 3.30 24.78 -26.49
CA MET A 3 3.31 23.99 -25.29
C MET A 3 2.27 22.88 -25.48
N VAL A 4 2.74 21.65 -25.58
CA VAL A 4 1.86 20.47 -25.48
C VAL A 4 1.40 20.40 -24.01
N ALA A 5 0.10 20.40 -23.79
CA ALA A 5 -0.42 20.20 -22.45
C ALA A 5 0.07 18.83 -21.90
N PRO A 6 0.44 18.75 -20.63
CA PRO A 6 0.83 17.47 -20.03
C PRO A 6 -0.32 16.47 -20.17
N VAL A 7 0.00 15.23 -20.48
CA VAL A 7 -0.99 14.13 -20.51
C VAL A 7 -1.46 13.90 -19.08
N VAL A 8 -2.78 13.99 -18.88
CA VAL A 8 -3.42 13.61 -17.63
C VAL A 8 -3.84 12.14 -17.77
N TRP A 9 -3.25 11.27 -16.99
CA TRP A 9 -3.51 9.83 -17.05
C TRP A 9 -4.78 9.46 -16.26
N THR A 10 -5.62 8.62 -16.87
CA THR A 10 -6.80 8.07 -16.19
C THR A 10 -6.56 6.59 -15.86
N PRO A 11 -7.32 6.02 -14.90
CA PRO A 11 -7.29 4.58 -14.62
C PRO A 11 -7.47 3.71 -15.86
N GLU A 12 -8.35 4.08 -16.79
CA GLU A 12 -8.59 3.34 -18.04
C GLU A 12 -7.36 3.38 -18.96
N MET A 13 -6.69 4.51 -19.07
CA MET A 13 -5.45 4.63 -19.85
C MET A 13 -4.34 3.75 -19.25
N VAL A 14 -4.25 3.69 -17.93
CA VAL A 14 -3.26 2.85 -17.23
C VAL A 14 -3.57 1.37 -17.46
N ARG A 15 -4.83 0.94 -17.35
CA ARG A 15 -5.24 -0.44 -17.64
C ARG A 15 -5.02 -0.87 -19.09
N ALA A 16 -4.94 0.09 -20.01
CA ALA A 16 -4.67 -0.17 -21.43
C ALA A 16 -3.17 -0.28 -21.76
N LEU A 17 -2.28 -0.02 -20.80
CA LEU A 17 -0.83 -0.17 -20.98
C LEU A 17 -0.44 -1.65 -21.13
N PRO A 18 0.68 -1.93 -21.83
CA PRO A 18 1.12 -3.31 -22.03
C PRO A 18 1.55 -3.98 -20.72
N ASP A 19 1.33 -5.28 -20.62
CA ASP A 19 1.90 -6.11 -19.57
C ASP A 19 3.36 -6.46 -19.95
N ASP A 20 4.27 -5.58 -19.60
CA ASP A 20 5.70 -5.69 -19.90
C ASP A 20 6.55 -5.99 -18.64
N GLY A 21 5.87 -6.37 -17.54
CA GLY A 21 6.50 -6.66 -16.25
C GLY A 21 6.80 -5.42 -15.42
N GLN A 22 6.38 -4.24 -15.84
CA GLN A 22 6.40 -3.02 -15.03
C GLN A 22 5.03 -2.86 -14.34
N ARG A 23 5.04 -2.16 -13.21
CA ARG A 23 3.82 -1.74 -12.52
C ARG A 23 3.50 -0.31 -12.96
N TYR A 24 2.29 -0.13 -13.46
CA TYR A 24 1.77 1.16 -13.87
C TYR A 24 0.65 1.59 -12.92
N GLU A 25 0.76 2.79 -12.39
CA GLU A 25 -0.21 3.40 -11.48
C GLU A 25 -0.48 4.82 -11.93
N THR A 26 -1.60 5.42 -11.52
CA THR A 26 -1.82 6.86 -11.68
C THR A 26 -2.32 7.46 -10.38
N VAL A 27 -1.80 8.63 -10.03
CA VAL A 27 -2.25 9.41 -8.88
C VAL A 27 -2.48 10.85 -9.32
N HIS A 28 -3.71 11.31 -9.20
CA HIS A 28 -4.13 12.65 -9.66
C HIS A 28 -3.68 12.96 -11.11
N GLY A 29 -3.75 11.94 -11.98
CA GLY A 29 -3.36 12.05 -13.37
C GLY A 29 -1.85 12.00 -13.66
N GLU A 30 -1.00 11.83 -12.65
CA GLU A 30 0.44 11.58 -12.82
C GLU A 30 0.70 10.08 -12.96
N LEU A 31 1.35 9.66 -14.06
CA LEU A 31 1.75 8.27 -14.26
C LEU A 31 2.96 7.93 -13.40
N LEU A 32 2.82 6.87 -12.62
CA LEU A 32 3.91 6.27 -11.86
C LEU A 32 4.27 4.92 -12.49
N VAL A 33 5.57 4.70 -12.72
CA VAL A 33 6.09 3.46 -13.31
C VAL A 33 7.10 2.87 -12.36
N THR A 34 6.83 1.65 -11.89
CA THR A 34 7.71 0.95 -10.94
C THR A 34 8.25 -0.32 -11.59
N PRO A 35 9.59 -0.48 -11.67
CA PRO A 35 10.20 -1.69 -12.19
C PRO A 35 10.00 -2.88 -11.25
N ALA A 36 10.33 -4.08 -11.74
CA ALA A 36 10.28 -5.29 -10.94
C ALA A 36 11.03 -5.16 -9.60
N PRO A 37 10.45 -5.69 -8.50
CA PRO A 37 10.98 -5.51 -7.16
C PRO A 37 12.30 -6.28 -6.94
N ARG A 38 13.14 -5.77 -6.00
CA ARG A 38 14.36 -6.44 -5.56
C ARG A 38 14.05 -7.66 -4.68
N VAL A 39 15.01 -8.57 -4.56
CA VAL A 39 14.90 -9.75 -3.68
C VAL A 39 14.67 -9.36 -2.22
N THR A 40 15.32 -8.30 -1.73
CA THR A 40 15.12 -7.78 -0.36
C THR A 40 13.68 -7.31 -0.13
N HIS A 41 13.09 -6.60 -1.09
CA HIS A 41 11.68 -6.22 -1.07
C HIS A 41 10.79 -7.45 -0.92
N GLN A 42 10.97 -8.47 -1.76
CA GLN A 42 10.18 -9.70 -1.73
C GLN A 42 10.32 -10.48 -0.41
N ARG A 43 11.53 -10.51 0.20
CA ARG A 43 11.73 -11.15 1.50
C ARG A 43 10.94 -10.45 2.61
N VAL A 44 11.00 -9.12 2.66
CA VAL A 44 10.27 -8.31 3.64
C VAL A 44 8.77 -8.48 3.43
N LEU A 45 8.31 -8.38 2.18
CA LEU A 45 6.92 -8.57 1.81
C LEU A 45 6.38 -9.93 2.26
N SER A 46 7.11 -11.01 1.97
CA SER A 46 6.73 -12.38 2.34
C SER A 46 6.64 -12.60 3.85
N ARG A 47 7.56 -12.00 4.63
CA ARG A 47 7.52 -12.09 6.09
C ARG A 47 6.35 -11.31 6.68
N LEU A 48 6.11 -10.11 6.16
CA LEU A 48 5.00 -9.28 6.61
C LEU A 48 3.65 -9.92 6.28
N LEU A 49 3.51 -10.43 5.06
CA LEU A 49 2.35 -11.23 4.64
C LEU A 49 2.09 -12.38 5.61
N THR A 50 3.13 -13.17 5.91
CA THR A 50 3.01 -14.32 6.84
C THR A 50 2.55 -13.88 8.24
N ALA A 51 3.08 -12.76 8.74
CA ALA A 51 2.71 -12.25 10.06
C ALA A 51 1.25 -11.74 10.09
N LEU A 52 0.83 -11.01 9.04
CA LEU A 52 -0.53 -10.50 8.94
C LEU A 52 -1.56 -11.61 8.73
N VAL A 53 -1.27 -12.64 7.92
CA VAL A 53 -2.14 -13.82 7.77
C VAL A 53 -2.39 -14.46 9.12
N ARG A 54 -1.33 -14.76 9.89
CA ARG A 54 -1.46 -15.37 11.23
C ARG A 54 -2.26 -14.52 12.22
N TYR A 55 -2.21 -13.20 12.06
CA TYR A 55 -3.01 -12.28 12.88
C TYR A 55 -4.47 -12.34 12.44
N LEU A 56 -4.78 -12.23 11.16
CA LEU A 56 -6.14 -12.23 10.64
C LEU A 56 -6.85 -13.57 10.79
N ASP A 57 -6.13 -14.70 10.83
CA ASP A 57 -6.68 -16.01 11.18
C ASP A 57 -7.30 -16.04 12.59
N ARG A 58 -6.80 -15.21 13.51
CA ARG A 58 -7.28 -15.09 14.89
C ARG A 58 -8.24 -13.92 15.10
N GLU A 59 -8.10 -12.89 14.26
CA GLU A 59 -8.89 -11.66 14.29
C GLU A 59 -9.54 -11.47 12.91
N PRO A 60 -10.71 -12.07 12.65
CA PRO A 60 -11.34 -12.08 11.34
C PRO A 60 -12.03 -10.73 11.02
N ILE A 61 -11.26 -9.65 11.04
CA ILE A 61 -11.71 -8.26 10.80
C ILE A 61 -11.72 -7.87 9.33
N GLY A 62 -11.14 -8.71 8.47
CA GLY A 62 -11.00 -8.41 7.05
C GLY A 62 -10.18 -9.47 6.32
N GLU A 63 -9.85 -9.17 5.10
CA GLU A 63 -9.10 -10.03 4.17
C GLU A 63 -7.78 -9.37 3.76
N LEU A 64 -6.68 -10.13 3.77
CA LEU A 64 -5.37 -9.69 3.29
C LEU A 64 -5.21 -10.02 1.81
N LEU A 65 -4.93 -9.01 1.02
CA LEU A 65 -4.68 -9.13 -0.41
C LEU A 65 -3.33 -8.50 -0.79
N THR A 66 -2.83 -8.86 -1.97
CA THR A 66 -1.52 -8.43 -2.47
C THR A 66 -1.59 -7.98 -3.93
N SER A 67 -0.62 -7.19 -4.36
CA SER A 67 -0.40 -6.89 -5.77
C SER A 67 -0.11 -8.18 -6.59
N PRO A 68 -0.47 -8.16 -7.92
CA PRO A 68 -1.10 -7.05 -8.64
C PRO A 68 -2.58 -6.89 -8.30
N ALA A 69 -3.01 -5.64 -8.04
CA ALA A 69 -4.38 -5.33 -7.61
C ALA A 69 -4.74 -3.88 -8.00
N ASP A 70 -5.74 -3.70 -8.83
CA ASP A 70 -6.15 -2.40 -9.36
C ASP A 70 -7.11 -1.69 -8.40
N ILE A 71 -6.59 -1.04 -7.36
CA ILE A 71 -7.38 -0.28 -6.40
C ILE A 71 -7.62 1.14 -6.91
N SER A 72 -8.85 1.48 -7.21
CA SER A 72 -9.25 2.83 -7.61
C SER A 72 -9.56 3.68 -6.38
N LEU A 73 -8.89 4.82 -6.26
CA LEU A 73 -9.14 5.82 -5.22
C LEU A 73 -9.56 7.13 -5.92
N GLY A 74 -10.88 7.35 -6.01
CA GLY A 74 -11.45 8.41 -6.83
C GLY A 74 -11.43 8.08 -8.32
N ASP A 75 -11.71 9.10 -9.15
CA ASP A 75 -11.84 8.95 -10.60
C ASP A 75 -10.49 9.13 -11.35
N ASP A 76 -9.49 9.66 -10.67
CA ASP A 76 -8.19 10.07 -11.24
C ASP A 76 -6.99 9.26 -10.70
N SER A 77 -7.25 8.27 -9.85
CA SER A 77 -6.19 7.53 -9.18
C SER A 77 -6.44 6.03 -9.20
N LEU A 78 -5.42 5.29 -9.63
CA LEU A 78 -5.34 3.84 -9.65
C LEU A 78 -4.00 3.42 -9.05
N VAL A 79 -4.03 2.68 -7.95
CA VAL A 79 -2.83 2.22 -7.25
C VAL A 79 -2.81 0.71 -7.10
N GLN A 80 -1.61 0.15 -6.97
CA GLN A 80 -1.38 -1.27 -6.75
C GLN A 80 -0.51 -1.48 -5.49
N PRO A 81 -1.11 -1.38 -4.29
CA PRO A 81 -0.36 -1.52 -3.05
C PRO A 81 0.30 -2.90 -2.94
N ASP A 82 1.49 -2.99 -2.35
CA ASP A 82 2.18 -4.27 -2.19
C ASP A 82 1.39 -5.26 -1.33
N LEU A 83 0.83 -4.77 -0.20
CA LEU A 83 -0.12 -5.49 0.66
C LEU A 83 -1.23 -4.54 1.11
N PHE A 84 -2.42 -5.06 1.31
CA PHE A 84 -3.50 -4.29 1.92
C PHE A 84 -4.51 -5.21 2.62
N VAL A 85 -5.15 -4.69 3.66
CA VAL A 85 -6.23 -5.38 4.36
C VAL A 85 -7.53 -4.70 4.01
N VAL A 86 -8.42 -5.47 3.42
CA VAL A 86 -9.79 -5.08 3.09
C VAL A 86 -10.68 -5.32 4.31
N ASP A 87 -11.59 -4.40 4.62
CA ASP A 87 -12.57 -4.59 5.70
C ASP A 87 -13.47 -5.80 5.44
N ALA A 88 -13.93 -6.44 6.51
CA ALA A 88 -14.80 -7.63 6.44
C ALA A 88 -16.08 -7.40 5.61
N GLN A 89 -16.57 -6.15 5.51
CA GLN A 89 -17.75 -5.83 4.70
C GLN A 89 -17.50 -5.98 3.19
N ASP A 90 -16.25 -5.84 2.72
CA ASP A 90 -15.84 -6.01 1.33
C ASP A 90 -15.14 -7.36 1.10
N ALA A 91 -14.91 -8.15 2.15
CA ALA A 91 -14.26 -9.46 2.05
C ALA A 91 -15.07 -10.39 1.13
N GLY A 92 -14.36 -11.08 0.24
CA GLY A 92 -15.00 -11.93 -0.78
C GLY A 92 -15.50 -11.18 -2.01
N ALA A 93 -15.20 -9.88 -2.17
CA ALA A 93 -15.44 -9.15 -3.41
C ALA A 93 -14.77 -9.88 -4.59
N THR A 94 -15.46 -9.95 -5.72
CA THR A 94 -14.96 -10.67 -6.93
C THR A 94 -14.34 -9.73 -7.95
N ALA A 95 -14.52 -8.43 -7.80
CA ALA A 95 -13.91 -7.41 -8.64
C ALA A 95 -13.23 -6.34 -7.79
N TRP A 96 -12.09 -5.84 -8.26
CA TRP A 96 -11.36 -4.75 -7.58
C TRP A 96 -12.22 -3.50 -7.38
N ALA A 97 -13.13 -3.24 -8.31
CA ALA A 97 -14.07 -2.12 -8.25
C ALA A 97 -15.06 -2.19 -7.06
N ASP A 98 -15.27 -3.36 -6.47
CA ASP A 98 -16.18 -3.58 -5.35
C ASP A 98 -15.50 -3.34 -4.00
N ILE A 99 -14.18 -3.28 -3.96
CA ILE A 99 -13.40 -2.98 -2.76
C ILE A 99 -13.43 -1.46 -2.52
N LYS A 100 -14.02 -1.05 -1.39
CA LYS A 100 -14.19 0.35 -1.00
C LYS A 100 -13.55 0.71 0.34
N HIS A 101 -13.37 -0.28 1.21
CA HIS A 101 -12.95 -0.06 2.59
C HIS A 101 -11.65 -0.79 2.88
N LEU A 102 -10.56 -0.04 2.93
CA LEU A 102 -9.23 -0.55 3.30
C LEU A 102 -8.96 -0.21 4.76
N LEU A 103 -8.53 -1.19 5.55
CA LEU A 103 -8.11 -0.99 6.94
C LEU A 103 -6.61 -0.65 7.05
N LEU A 104 -5.84 -1.20 6.13
CA LEU A 104 -4.39 -1.04 6.08
C LEU A 104 -3.92 -1.05 4.63
N VAL A 105 -3.00 -0.18 4.31
CA VAL A 105 -2.20 -0.22 3.07
C VAL A 105 -0.72 -0.28 3.42
N VAL A 106 0.05 -1.09 2.70
CA VAL A 106 1.49 -1.26 2.90
C VAL A 106 2.22 -1.13 1.58
N GLU A 107 3.26 -0.31 1.57
CA GLU A 107 4.25 -0.23 0.49
C GLU A 107 5.63 -0.56 1.04
N VAL A 108 6.33 -1.51 0.43
CA VAL A 108 7.73 -1.80 0.74
C VAL A 108 8.59 -0.96 -0.17
N LEU A 109 9.30 0.00 0.38
CA LEU A 109 10.04 1.01 -0.37
C LEU A 109 11.17 0.39 -1.20
N SER A 110 11.35 0.93 -2.40
CA SER A 110 12.51 0.69 -3.24
C SER A 110 13.14 2.02 -3.63
N PRO A 111 14.42 2.09 -4.01
CA PRO A 111 15.05 3.35 -4.43
C PRO A 111 14.32 4.08 -5.55
N SER A 112 13.61 3.34 -6.41
CA SER A 112 12.82 3.91 -7.51
C SER A 112 11.44 4.41 -7.09
N SER A 113 10.87 3.92 -5.99
CA SER A 113 9.50 4.25 -5.56
C SER A 113 9.42 5.17 -4.34
N VAL A 114 10.53 5.37 -3.59
CA VAL A 114 10.55 6.15 -2.33
C VAL A 114 9.80 7.48 -2.44
N ARG A 115 10.05 8.28 -3.50
CA ARG A 115 9.37 9.57 -3.64
C ARG A 115 7.86 9.38 -3.86
N ALA A 116 7.47 8.45 -4.70
CA ALA A 116 6.06 8.17 -4.99
C ALA A 116 5.35 7.68 -3.72
N ASP A 117 5.91 6.69 -3.04
CA ASP A 117 5.29 6.06 -1.87
C ASP A 117 5.26 7.00 -0.66
N CYS A 118 6.39 7.68 -0.35
CA CYS A 118 6.48 8.55 0.83
C CYS A 118 5.79 9.91 0.68
N THR A 119 5.48 10.35 -0.54
CA THR A 119 4.86 11.67 -0.78
C THR A 119 3.53 11.56 -1.50
N VAL A 120 3.53 11.04 -2.72
CA VAL A 120 2.36 11.09 -3.60
C VAL A 120 1.29 10.12 -3.12
N LYS A 121 1.61 8.83 -2.99
CA LYS A 121 0.66 7.81 -2.52
C LYS A 121 0.28 8.01 -1.06
N ARG A 122 1.21 8.40 -0.19
CA ARG A 122 0.90 8.74 1.19
C ARG A 122 -0.20 9.81 1.27
N ALA A 123 -0.04 10.92 0.54
CA ALA A 123 -1.05 11.99 0.52
C ALA A 123 -2.40 11.48 -0.02
N LEU A 124 -2.38 10.64 -1.06
CA LEU A 124 -3.57 10.01 -1.60
C LEU A 124 -4.28 9.14 -0.54
N TYR A 125 -3.54 8.24 0.13
CA TYR A 125 -4.11 7.36 1.16
C TYR A 125 -4.70 8.14 2.33
N GLN A 126 -4.01 9.19 2.78
CA GLN A 126 -4.51 10.08 3.83
C GLN A 126 -5.78 10.82 3.42
N SER A 127 -5.83 11.38 2.19
CA SER A 127 -6.99 12.13 1.70
C SER A 127 -8.24 11.25 1.50
N HIS A 128 -8.05 9.94 1.26
CA HIS A 128 -9.12 8.96 1.18
C HIS A 128 -9.47 8.32 2.53
N GLY A 129 -8.88 8.82 3.63
CA GLY A 129 -9.21 8.38 4.97
C GLY A 129 -8.81 6.94 5.28
N ILE A 130 -7.81 6.37 4.59
CA ILE A 130 -7.31 5.04 4.88
C ILE A 130 -6.73 5.01 6.30
N PRO A 131 -7.29 4.18 7.21
CA PRO A 131 -6.99 4.28 8.64
C PRO A 131 -5.51 4.13 8.98
N THR A 132 -4.81 3.28 8.23
CA THR A 132 -3.38 3.04 8.46
C THR A 132 -2.64 2.84 7.14
N TYR A 133 -1.52 3.54 6.98
CA TYR A 133 -0.57 3.33 5.89
C TYR A 133 0.82 3.05 6.47
N TRP A 134 1.47 1.99 5.97
CA TRP A 134 2.85 1.65 6.32
C TRP A 134 3.77 1.82 5.12
N ALA A 135 4.79 2.68 5.26
CA ALA A 135 5.93 2.73 4.36
C ALA A 135 7.09 1.96 5.00
N VAL A 136 7.43 0.81 4.42
CA VAL A 136 8.41 -0.14 4.99
C VAL A 136 9.74 0.05 4.30
N ASP A 137 10.72 0.64 4.97
CA ASP A 137 12.07 0.84 4.47
C ASP A 137 12.98 -0.33 4.88
N ALA A 138 13.25 -1.23 3.93
CA ALA A 138 14.08 -2.40 4.16
C ALA A 138 15.57 -2.04 4.32
N ASP A 139 16.03 -0.97 3.69
CA ASP A 139 17.43 -0.53 3.75
C ASP A 139 17.72 0.19 5.08
N ALA A 140 16.83 1.09 5.51
CA ALA A 140 16.91 1.76 6.81
C ALA A 140 16.42 0.88 7.98
N ARG A 141 15.74 -0.26 7.70
CA ARG A 141 15.16 -1.20 8.68
C ARG A 141 14.17 -0.52 9.63
N VAL A 142 13.29 0.29 9.07
CA VAL A 142 12.25 1.02 9.81
C VAL A 142 10.90 0.89 9.10
N VAL A 143 9.83 1.15 9.85
CA VAL A 143 8.49 1.30 9.29
C VAL A 143 7.93 2.64 9.71
N GLU A 144 7.55 3.46 8.73
CA GLU A 144 6.77 4.65 8.94
C GLU A 144 5.29 4.31 8.99
N VAL A 145 4.63 4.64 10.09
CA VAL A 145 3.20 4.44 10.29
C VAL A 145 2.49 5.78 10.17
N TRP A 146 1.57 5.85 9.23
CA TRP A 146 0.78 7.03 8.94
C TRP A 146 -0.71 6.78 9.17
N THR A 147 -1.40 7.80 9.68
CA THR A 147 -2.86 7.84 9.82
C THR A 147 -3.42 9.03 9.05
N PRO A 148 -4.75 9.11 8.79
CA PRO A 148 -5.33 10.16 7.94
C PRO A 148 -5.03 11.59 8.38
N LEU A 149 -4.95 11.84 9.68
CA LEU A 149 -4.74 13.18 10.25
C LEU A 149 -3.31 13.42 10.75
N ALA A 150 -2.38 12.50 10.48
CA ALA A 150 -1.01 12.63 10.95
C ALA A 150 -0.21 13.61 10.08
N ASP A 151 0.36 14.63 10.71
CA ASP A 151 1.32 15.53 10.06
C ASP A 151 2.71 14.88 9.95
N HIS A 152 3.00 13.91 10.82
CA HIS A 152 4.28 13.19 10.89
C HIS A 152 4.06 11.71 11.11
N ALA A 153 4.93 10.88 10.53
CA ALA A 153 4.93 9.45 10.77
C ALA A 153 5.32 9.11 12.22
N VAL A 154 4.71 8.06 12.75
CA VAL A 154 5.33 7.32 13.84
C VAL A 154 6.36 6.38 13.21
N VAL A 155 7.64 6.56 13.55
CA VAL A 155 8.73 5.74 12.99
C VAL A 155 9.05 4.59 13.95
N GLU A 156 8.65 3.40 13.58
CA GLU A 156 8.92 2.17 14.33
C GLU A 156 10.31 1.61 13.95
N ARG A 157 11.12 1.29 14.96
CA ARG A 157 12.51 0.80 14.81
C ARG A 157 12.77 -0.56 15.46
N GLU A 158 11.93 -0.93 16.41
CA GLU A 158 12.08 -2.18 17.17
C GLU A 158 10.88 -3.10 16.95
N ARG A 159 9.68 -2.55 17.04
CA ARG A 159 8.43 -3.33 17.01
C ARG A 159 7.34 -2.58 16.26
N LEU A 160 6.82 -3.19 15.21
CA LEU A 160 5.65 -2.72 14.49
C LEU A 160 4.39 -3.12 15.24
N ARG A 161 3.48 -2.15 15.45
CA ARG A 161 2.20 -2.35 16.12
C ARG A 161 1.05 -1.86 15.27
N TRP A 162 -0.05 -2.59 15.36
CA TRP A 162 -1.28 -2.20 14.68
C TRP A 162 -2.51 -2.71 15.45
N ARG A 163 -3.48 -1.83 15.58
CA ARG A 163 -4.79 -2.15 16.14
C ARG A 163 -5.86 -1.61 15.21
N PRO A 164 -6.44 -2.44 14.32
CA PRO A 164 -7.37 -1.98 13.29
C PRO A 164 -8.67 -1.41 13.85
N THR A 165 -9.16 -1.95 14.95
CA THR A 165 -10.34 -1.47 15.66
C THR A 165 -10.12 -1.50 17.17
N VAL A 166 -10.94 -0.78 17.93
CA VAL A 166 -10.84 -0.77 19.41
C VAL A 166 -11.06 -2.18 20.00
N ALA A 167 -11.88 -2.99 19.34
CA ALA A 167 -12.22 -4.35 19.80
C ALA A 167 -11.18 -5.40 19.40
N ALA A 168 -10.38 -5.14 18.37
CA ALA A 168 -9.38 -6.11 17.90
C ALA A 168 -8.19 -6.21 18.86
N SER A 169 -7.57 -7.38 18.89
CA SER A 169 -6.30 -7.56 19.60
C SER A 169 -5.18 -6.78 18.91
N LEU A 170 -4.11 -6.50 19.65
CA LEU A 170 -2.96 -5.79 19.11
C LEU A 170 -2.13 -6.74 18.22
N PHE A 171 -1.92 -6.34 16.96
CA PHE A 171 -0.87 -6.93 16.13
C PHE A 171 0.49 -6.42 16.58
N GLU A 172 1.45 -7.29 16.78
CA GLU A 172 2.85 -6.95 17.07
C GLU A 172 3.80 -7.80 16.24
N LEU A 173 4.83 -7.16 15.70
CA LEU A 173 5.90 -7.81 14.94
C LEU A 173 7.25 -7.18 15.27
N GLU A 174 8.20 -7.99 15.75
CA GLU A 174 9.58 -7.54 15.96
C GLU A 174 10.25 -7.22 14.60
N LEU A 175 10.79 -6.01 14.46
CA LEU A 175 11.42 -5.56 13.21
C LEU A 175 12.73 -6.32 12.92
N THR A 176 13.40 -6.85 13.94
CA THR A 176 14.52 -7.78 13.75
C THR A 176 14.11 -9.05 13.01
N THR A 177 12.87 -9.53 13.21
CA THR A 177 12.31 -10.67 12.45
C THR A 177 11.91 -10.26 11.04
N LEU A 178 11.31 -9.09 10.88
CA LEU A 178 10.90 -8.58 9.58
C LEU A 178 12.10 -8.38 8.64
N PHE A 179 13.18 -7.80 9.15
CA PHE A 179 14.36 -7.44 8.39
C PHE A 179 15.55 -8.43 8.53
N ALA A 180 15.30 -9.66 8.99
CA ALA A 180 16.33 -10.69 9.16
C ALA A 180 17.03 -11.08 7.85
#